data_7b57043beccd8627f5a770ccc0def80b
#
_entry.id   7b57043beccd8627f5a770ccc0def80b
#
_cell.length_a   1.000
_cell.length_b   1.000
_cell.length_c   1.000
_cell.angle_alpha   90.00
_cell.angle_beta   90.00
_cell.angle_gamma   90.00
#
_symmetry.space_group_name_H-M   'P 1'
#
loop_
_entity.id
_entity.type
_entity.pdbx_description
1 polymer ?
#
loop_
_entity_poly.entity_id
_entity_poly.type
_entity_poly.pdbx_seq_one_letter_code
_entity_poly.pdbx_strand_id
1 'polypeptide(L)'
;NELLEEKKDSIIIRPSVVYGPDDNFFNQFAKIISISPLFPLFGGGNTKFQPIYVADLANAIAKIVEDNKGKQIFEIGGNEIYSFKEIIEFISLTIKKKIIVLPVPSNISKSIAFFMMLLPRPLLTPDQVELLKYDNIVDIESNNIGRLGDLGIVPNSIETIVPSYIERFCKGGKYNS
;
A
#
# COMPACT_ATOMS: atom_id res chain seq x y z
N ASN A 1 -10.77 13.08 -15.57
CA ASN A 1 -11.51 12.57 -16.76
C ASN A 1 -11.16 13.30 -18.07
N GLU A 2 -10.39 14.38 -18.02
CA GLU A 2 -9.93 15.13 -19.21
C GLU A 2 -9.23 14.22 -20.25
N LEU A 3 -8.42 13.25 -19.80
CA LEU A 3 -7.74 12.29 -20.67
C LEU A 3 -8.70 11.43 -21.51
N LEU A 4 -9.87 11.06 -20.99
CA LEU A 4 -10.86 10.26 -21.70
C LEU A 4 -11.70 11.10 -22.67
N GLU A 5 -11.78 12.42 -22.44
CA GLU A 5 -12.42 13.35 -23.36
C GLU A 5 -11.54 13.62 -24.57
N GLU A 6 -10.22 13.69 -24.39
CA GLU A 6 -9.26 13.90 -25.48
C GLU A 6 -8.95 12.62 -26.27
N LYS A 7 -8.92 11.45 -25.59
CA LYS A 7 -8.58 10.16 -26.22
C LYS A 7 -9.61 9.09 -25.83
N LYS A 8 -10.63 8.95 -26.63
CA LYS A 8 -11.76 8.01 -26.41
C LYS A 8 -11.35 6.54 -26.30
N ASP A 9 -10.20 6.16 -26.86
CA ASP A 9 -9.68 4.79 -26.84
C ASP A 9 -8.70 4.52 -25.68
N SER A 10 -8.55 5.48 -24.76
CA SER A 10 -7.66 5.31 -23.62
C SER A 10 -8.31 4.47 -22.52
N ILE A 11 -7.47 3.68 -21.83
CA ILE A 11 -7.84 2.95 -20.63
C ILE A 11 -7.06 3.53 -19.45
N ILE A 12 -7.75 3.86 -18.38
CA ILE A 12 -7.17 4.36 -17.13
C ILE A 12 -7.18 3.22 -16.12
N ILE A 13 -6.02 2.88 -15.58
CA ILE A 13 -5.88 1.89 -14.52
C ILE A 13 -5.44 2.61 -13.25
N ARG A 14 -6.22 2.47 -12.18
CA ARG A 14 -5.99 3.06 -10.86
C ARG A 14 -5.75 1.94 -9.85
N PRO A 15 -4.51 1.54 -9.62
CA PRO A 15 -4.22 0.55 -8.59
C PRO A 15 -4.30 1.18 -7.20
N SER A 16 -4.68 0.39 -6.21
CA SER A 16 -4.43 0.69 -4.80
C SER A 16 -2.92 0.56 -4.50
N VAL A 17 -2.52 0.48 -3.23
CA VAL A 17 -1.11 0.30 -2.86
C VAL A 17 -0.57 -0.98 -3.49
N VAL A 18 0.41 -0.84 -4.39
CA VAL A 18 1.07 -1.98 -5.03
C VAL A 18 2.18 -2.49 -4.13
N TYR A 19 2.22 -3.80 -3.89
CA TYR A 19 3.24 -4.43 -3.07
C TYR A 19 3.98 -5.56 -3.80
N GLY A 20 5.20 -5.84 -3.34
CA GLY A 20 6.09 -6.86 -3.89
C GLY A 20 7.51 -6.74 -3.33
N PRO A 21 8.46 -7.59 -3.77
CA PRO A 21 9.81 -7.65 -3.18
C PRO A 21 10.54 -6.31 -3.09
N ASP A 22 10.31 -5.40 -4.04
CA ASP A 22 10.96 -4.09 -4.15
C ASP A 22 10.01 -2.91 -3.86
N ASP A 23 8.86 -3.16 -3.20
CA ASP A 23 7.92 -2.10 -2.87
C ASP A 23 8.51 -1.09 -1.87
N ASN A 24 7.99 0.12 -1.91
CA ASN A 24 8.35 1.16 -0.95
C ASN A 24 7.44 1.21 0.27
N PHE A 25 6.31 0.49 0.29
CA PHE A 25 5.34 0.57 1.35
C PHE A 25 5.67 -0.40 2.50
N PHE A 26 5.58 -1.70 2.28
CA PHE A 26 5.89 -2.71 3.30
C PHE A 26 7.36 -2.68 3.71
N ASN A 27 8.27 -2.55 2.74
CA ASN A 27 9.71 -2.48 3.01
C ASN A 27 10.10 -1.26 3.85
N GLN A 28 9.51 -0.09 3.58
CA GLN A 28 9.79 1.13 4.34
C GLN A 28 9.32 1.00 5.78
N PHE A 29 8.10 0.51 6.01
CA PHE A 29 7.57 0.33 7.36
C PHE A 29 8.31 -0.78 8.11
N ALA A 30 8.64 -1.90 7.46
CA ALA A 30 9.46 -2.95 8.06
C ALA A 30 10.84 -2.42 8.50
N LYS A 31 11.46 -1.57 7.67
CA LYS A 31 12.72 -0.91 8.03
C LYS A 31 12.57 0.01 9.26
N ILE A 32 11.53 0.85 9.30
CA ILE A 32 11.26 1.73 10.45
C ILE A 32 11.09 0.90 11.72
N ILE A 33 10.25 -0.13 11.67
CA ILE A 33 9.97 -1.02 12.79
C ILE A 33 11.22 -1.78 13.23
N SER A 34 12.11 -2.14 12.29
CA SER A 34 13.36 -2.86 12.62
C SER A 34 14.33 -2.05 13.47
N ILE A 35 14.34 -0.72 13.32
CA ILE A 35 15.29 0.19 13.97
C ILE A 35 14.73 0.92 15.19
N SER A 36 13.40 1.05 15.30
CA SER A 36 12.74 1.78 16.41
C SER A 36 11.63 0.94 17.04
N PRO A 37 11.58 0.84 18.38
CA PRO A 37 10.46 0.24 19.07
C PRO A 37 9.23 1.16 19.16
N LEU A 38 9.39 2.44 18.82
CA LEU A 38 8.31 3.43 18.80
C LEU A 38 7.87 3.69 17.37
N PHE A 39 6.57 3.56 17.12
CA PHE A 39 6.00 3.80 15.79
C PHE A 39 4.90 4.88 15.87
N PRO A 40 5.06 6.02 15.18
CA PRO A 40 4.02 7.05 15.12
C PRO A 40 2.88 6.59 14.20
N LEU A 41 1.68 6.45 14.75
CA LEU A 41 0.49 6.07 14.00
C LEU A 41 -0.31 7.32 13.64
N PHE A 42 -0.05 7.83 12.45
CA PHE A 42 -0.68 9.03 11.92
C PHE A 42 -2.20 8.84 11.72
N GLY A 43 -2.99 9.85 12.08
CA GLY A 43 -4.44 9.78 11.96
C GLY A 43 -5.12 8.67 12.77
N GLY A 44 -4.43 8.14 13.80
CA GLY A 44 -4.93 7.00 14.59
C GLY A 44 -4.87 5.66 13.87
N GLY A 45 -4.36 5.63 12.63
CA GLY A 45 -4.19 4.41 11.84
C GLY A 45 -5.49 3.83 11.26
N ASN A 46 -6.54 4.63 11.17
CA ASN A 46 -7.85 4.19 10.68
C ASN A 46 -7.97 4.20 9.16
N THR A 47 -7.03 4.87 8.47
CA THR A 47 -7.00 4.93 7.00
C THR A 47 -6.94 3.53 6.41
N LYS A 48 -7.78 3.29 5.41
CA LYS A 48 -7.97 1.97 4.80
C LYS A 48 -7.16 1.84 3.52
N PHE A 49 -6.58 0.66 3.33
CA PHE A 49 -5.83 0.27 2.15
C PHE A 49 -6.31 -1.08 1.66
N GLN A 50 -6.27 -1.27 0.34
CA GLN A 50 -6.60 -2.54 -0.33
C GLN A 50 -5.43 -3.00 -1.18
N PRO A 51 -4.30 -3.43 -0.55
CA PRO A 51 -3.05 -3.69 -1.25
C PRO A 51 -3.19 -4.73 -2.35
N ILE A 52 -2.55 -4.49 -3.51
CA ILE A 52 -2.52 -5.41 -4.65
C ILE A 52 -1.10 -5.90 -4.94
N TYR A 53 -0.93 -7.20 -5.12
CA TYR A 53 0.35 -7.78 -5.50
C TYR A 53 0.74 -7.37 -6.92
N VAL A 54 2.01 -6.97 -7.11
CA VAL A 54 2.51 -6.46 -8.39
C VAL A 54 2.30 -7.44 -9.56
N ALA A 55 2.44 -8.74 -9.33
CA ALA A 55 2.22 -9.72 -10.39
C ALA A 55 0.73 -9.87 -10.75
N ASP A 56 -0.18 -9.74 -9.78
CA ASP A 56 -1.63 -9.76 -10.04
C ASP A 56 -2.06 -8.50 -10.81
N LEU A 57 -1.47 -7.35 -10.47
CA LEU A 57 -1.66 -6.11 -11.24
C LEU A 57 -1.15 -6.26 -12.68
N ALA A 58 0.03 -6.86 -12.88
CA ALA A 58 0.58 -7.11 -14.21
C ALA A 58 -0.33 -8.03 -15.03
N ASN A 59 -0.84 -9.10 -14.42
CA ASN A 59 -1.80 -10.01 -15.05
C ASN A 59 -3.12 -9.29 -15.41
N ALA A 60 -3.59 -8.39 -14.53
CA ALA A 60 -4.78 -7.59 -14.80
C ALA A 60 -4.56 -6.66 -16.02
N ILE A 61 -3.42 -5.97 -16.07
CA ILE A 61 -3.07 -5.11 -17.20
C ILE A 61 -3.03 -5.90 -18.51
N ALA A 62 -2.38 -7.07 -18.52
CA ALA A 62 -2.31 -7.94 -19.70
C ALA A 62 -3.72 -8.32 -20.19
N LYS A 63 -4.59 -8.80 -19.29
CA LYS A 63 -5.97 -9.14 -19.62
C LYS A 63 -6.81 -7.95 -20.11
N ILE A 64 -6.62 -6.76 -19.53
CA ILE A 64 -7.31 -5.54 -19.97
C ILE A 64 -6.91 -5.20 -21.41
N VAL A 65 -5.63 -5.34 -21.74
CA VAL A 65 -5.12 -5.06 -23.10
C VAL A 65 -5.63 -6.09 -24.12
N GLU A 66 -5.69 -7.37 -23.73
CA GLU A 66 -6.15 -8.46 -24.60
C GLU A 66 -7.67 -8.44 -24.80
N ASP A 67 -8.43 -8.22 -23.73
CA ASP A 67 -9.89 -8.39 -23.66
C ASP A 67 -10.60 -7.07 -23.38
N ASN A 68 -10.37 -6.03 -24.14
CA ASN A 68 -11.02 -4.73 -23.93
C ASN A 68 -12.57 -4.86 -23.89
N LYS A 69 -13.12 -5.03 -22.69
CA LYS A 69 -14.57 -5.24 -22.46
C LYS A 69 -15.37 -3.92 -22.44
N GLY A 70 -14.87 -2.88 -23.11
CA GLY A 70 -15.56 -1.60 -23.25
C GLY A 70 -15.56 -0.72 -21.98
N LYS A 71 -14.94 -1.14 -20.88
CA LYS A 71 -14.71 -0.27 -19.72
C LYS A 71 -13.42 0.53 -19.92
N GLN A 72 -13.49 1.83 -19.65
CA GLN A 72 -12.35 2.74 -19.82
C GLN A 72 -11.60 3.00 -18.51
N ILE A 73 -12.20 2.70 -17.36
CA ILE A 73 -11.58 2.91 -16.06
C ILE A 73 -11.61 1.58 -15.29
N PHE A 74 -10.44 1.21 -14.75
CA PHE A 74 -10.28 0.04 -13.89
C PHE A 74 -9.68 0.48 -12.56
N GLU A 75 -10.31 0.10 -11.45
CA GLU A 75 -9.75 0.23 -10.11
C GLU A 75 -9.35 -1.15 -9.60
N ILE A 76 -8.05 -1.31 -9.32
CA ILE A 76 -7.44 -2.60 -9.04
C ILE A 76 -6.93 -2.62 -7.60
N GLY A 77 -7.61 -3.38 -6.75
CA GLY A 77 -7.24 -3.64 -5.36
C GLY A 77 -7.15 -5.14 -5.07
N GLY A 78 -6.55 -5.48 -3.96
CA GLY A 78 -6.46 -6.86 -3.49
C GLY A 78 -7.79 -7.39 -2.94
N ASN A 79 -7.71 -8.54 -2.28
CA ASN A 79 -8.89 -9.27 -1.79
C ASN A 79 -9.49 -8.65 -0.53
N GLU A 80 -8.64 -8.06 0.30
CA GLU A 80 -9.02 -7.58 1.63
C GLU A 80 -8.64 -6.12 1.85
N ILE A 81 -9.40 -5.48 2.71
CA ILE A 81 -9.19 -4.10 3.12
C ILE A 81 -8.62 -4.12 4.53
N TYR A 82 -7.49 -3.46 4.71
CA TYR A 82 -6.79 -3.33 5.98
C TYR A 82 -6.74 -1.88 6.42
N SER A 83 -6.90 -1.61 7.70
CA SER A 83 -6.50 -0.33 8.28
C SER A 83 -4.97 -0.20 8.29
N PHE A 84 -4.47 1.02 8.29
CA PHE A 84 -3.04 1.27 8.43
C PHE A 84 -2.47 0.63 9.70
N LYS A 85 -3.24 0.65 10.80
CA LYS A 85 -2.87 0.01 12.06
C LYS A 85 -2.68 -1.50 11.89
N GLU A 86 -3.63 -2.20 11.25
CA GLU A 86 -3.53 -3.65 10.99
C GLU A 86 -2.31 -4.00 10.14
N ILE A 87 -2.00 -3.17 9.11
CA ILE A 87 -0.79 -3.36 8.31
C ILE A 87 0.49 -3.23 9.17
N ILE A 88 0.56 -2.22 10.04
CA ILE A 88 1.73 -2.03 10.91
C ILE A 88 1.87 -3.17 11.92
N GLU A 89 0.77 -3.64 12.49
CA GLU A 89 0.74 -4.80 13.39
C GLU A 89 1.17 -6.08 12.66
N PHE A 90 0.65 -6.31 11.44
CA PHE A 90 1.06 -7.43 10.60
C PHE A 90 2.58 -7.42 10.30
N ILE A 91 3.14 -6.28 9.90
CA ILE A 91 4.58 -6.14 9.66
C ILE A 91 5.38 -6.44 10.94
N SER A 92 4.95 -5.86 12.08
CA SER A 92 5.59 -6.06 13.39
C SER A 92 5.64 -7.54 13.78
N LEU A 93 4.53 -8.25 13.60
CA LEU A 93 4.44 -9.69 13.86
C LEU A 93 5.35 -10.50 12.92
N THR A 94 5.32 -10.18 11.62
CA THR A 94 6.10 -10.88 10.59
C THR A 94 7.60 -10.77 10.84
N ILE A 95 8.11 -9.58 11.16
CA ILE A 95 9.54 -9.37 11.46
C ILE A 95 9.91 -9.68 12.93
N LYS A 96 8.95 -10.18 13.73
CA LYS A 96 9.14 -10.57 15.13
C LYS A 96 9.67 -9.44 16.01
N LYS A 97 9.19 -8.21 15.78
CA LYS A 97 9.57 -7.01 16.55
C LYS A 97 8.35 -6.49 17.29
N LYS A 98 8.49 -6.32 18.61
CA LYS A 98 7.46 -5.63 19.42
C LYS A 98 7.59 -4.12 19.24
N ILE A 99 6.49 -3.46 18.96
CA ILE A 99 6.41 -2.02 18.83
C ILE A 99 5.42 -1.43 19.82
N ILE A 100 5.68 -0.17 20.19
CA ILE A 100 4.74 0.67 20.93
C ILE A 100 4.20 1.68 19.92
N VAL A 101 2.92 1.59 19.65
CA VAL A 101 2.24 2.47 18.72
C VAL A 101 1.85 3.76 19.43
N LEU A 102 2.29 4.90 18.91
CA LEU A 102 1.98 6.21 19.44
C LEU A 102 0.96 6.89 18.51
N PRO A 103 -0.29 7.07 18.94
CA PRO A 103 -1.27 7.76 18.12
C PRO A 103 -0.89 9.22 17.95
N VAL A 104 -0.76 9.66 16.69
CA VAL A 104 -0.44 11.03 16.31
C VAL A 104 -1.69 11.68 15.73
N PRO A 105 -2.25 12.71 16.37
CA PRO A 105 -3.38 13.45 15.83
C PRO A 105 -3.07 14.09 14.47
N SER A 106 -4.06 14.13 13.57
CA SER A 106 -3.88 14.60 12.20
C SER A 106 -3.40 16.06 12.09
N ASN A 107 -3.76 16.91 13.07
CA ASN A 107 -3.38 18.32 13.10
C ASN A 107 -1.89 18.56 13.33
N ILE A 108 -1.18 17.66 14.02
CA ILE A 108 0.26 17.76 14.30
C ILE A 108 1.11 16.82 13.44
N SER A 109 0.48 15.94 12.66
CA SER A 109 1.16 14.92 11.83
C SER A 109 2.16 15.56 10.85
N LYS A 110 1.80 16.67 10.20
CA LYS A 110 2.70 17.40 9.27
C LYS A 110 3.93 17.97 9.96
N SER A 111 3.77 18.52 11.16
CA SER A 111 4.89 19.09 11.92
C SER A 111 5.88 18.00 12.33
N ILE A 112 5.38 16.85 12.78
CA ILE A 112 6.23 15.71 13.12
C ILE A 112 6.94 15.17 11.87
N ALA A 113 6.25 15.03 10.74
CA ALA A 113 6.84 14.57 9.48
C ALA A 113 7.93 15.57 9.00
N PHE A 114 7.73 16.89 9.17
CA PHE A 114 8.72 17.89 8.85
C PHE A 114 10.00 17.73 9.70
N PHE A 115 9.87 17.51 11.01
CA PHE A 115 11.03 17.24 11.87
C PHE A 115 11.72 15.91 11.50
N MET A 116 10.97 14.89 11.07
CA MET A 116 11.55 13.62 10.58
C MET A 116 12.35 13.80 9.29
N MET A 117 12.04 14.81 8.46
CA MET A 117 12.84 15.15 7.25
C MET A 117 14.22 15.71 7.59
N LEU A 118 14.43 16.29 8.78
CA LEU A 118 15.73 16.79 9.21
C LEU A 118 16.72 15.66 9.56
N LEU A 119 16.24 14.42 9.64
CA LEU A 119 17.10 13.26 9.82
C LEU A 119 17.91 13.00 8.54
N PRO A 120 19.17 12.55 8.64
CA PRO A 120 20.04 12.28 7.48
C PRO A 120 19.45 11.28 6.47
N ARG A 121 18.46 10.49 6.88
CA ARG A 121 17.66 9.58 6.05
C ARG A 121 16.21 9.70 6.53
N PRO A 122 15.41 10.57 5.91
CA PRO A 122 14.02 10.73 6.31
C PRO A 122 13.26 9.41 6.14
N LEU A 123 12.61 8.99 7.22
CA LEU A 123 11.85 7.74 7.25
C LEU A 123 10.50 7.89 6.56
N LEU A 124 9.90 9.09 6.66
CA LEU A 124 8.64 9.46 6.01
C LEU A 124 8.70 10.93 5.60
N THR A 125 8.15 11.24 4.43
CA THR A 125 8.00 12.62 3.97
C THR A 125 6.63 13.19 4.40
N PRO A 126 6.47 14.54 4.50
CA PRO A 126 5.18 15.16 4.78
C PRO A 126 4.09 14.75 3.79
N ASP A 127 4.44 14.58 2.50
CA ASP A 127 3.49 14.15 1.47
C ASP A 127 3.03 12.71 1.69
N GLN A 128 3.93 11.81 2.08
CA GLN A 128 3.58 10.44 2.46
C GLN A 128 2.64 10.41 3.67
N VAL A 129 2.91 11.25 4.68
CA VAL A 129 2.03 11.38 5.86
C VAL A 129 0.67 11.98 5.47
N GLU A 130 0.63 12.90 4.51
CA GLU A 130 -0.64 13.42 3.99
C GLU A 130 -1.44 12.34 3.28
N LEU A 131 -0.81 11.51 2.45
CA LEU A 131 -1.46 10.40 1.77
C LEU A 131 -2.04 9.35 2.75
N LEU A 132 -1.44 9.18 3.94
CA LEU A 132 -1.98 8.31 4.99
C LEU A 132 -3.29 8.80 5.63
N LYS A 133 -3.85 9.93 5.20
CA LYS A 133 -5.15 10.42 5.68
C LYS A 133 -6.31 10.03 4.79
N TYR A 134 -6.04 9.55 3.59
CA TYR A 134 -7.05 9.23 2.59
C TYR A 134 -7.10 7.72 2.38
N ASP A 135 -8.30 7.17 2.40
CA ASP A 135 -8.51 5.77 2.08
C ASP A 135 -8.07 5.47 0.65
N ASN A 136 -7.36 4.37 0.48
CA ASN A 136 -6.90 3.87 -0.81
C ASN A 136 -7.50 2.48 -1.04
N ILE A 137 -8.78 2.49 -1.35
CA ILE A 137 -9.61 1.31 -1.60
C ILE A 137 -10.33 1.47 -2.93
N VAL A 138 -10.76 0.35 -3.51
CA VAL A 138 -11.52 0.32 -4.76
C VAL A 138 -12.96 0.76 -4.51
N ASP A 139 -13.49 1.61 -5.38
CA ASP A 139 -14.92 1.97 -5.38
C ASP A 139 -15.76 0.76 -5.82
N ILE A 140 -16.61 0.26 -4.90
CA ILE A 140 -17.49 -0.88 -5.15
C ILE A 140 -18.88 -0.49 -5.66
N GLU A 141 -19.24 0.80 -5.61
CA GLU A 141 -20.59 1.26 -5.92
C GLU A 141 -20.76 1.58 -7.42
N SER A 142 -19.69 1.97 -8.11
CA SER A 142 -19.76 2.36 -9.52
C SER A 142 -19.79 1.16 -10.46
N ASN A 143 -20.85 1.01 -11.24
CA ASN A 143 -21.00 -0.05 -12.26
C ASN A 143 -20.12 0.15 -13.50
N ASN A 144 -19.63 1.36 -13.72
CA ASN A 144 -18.83 1.72 -14.91
C ASN A 144 -17.33 1.49 -14.72
N ILE A 145 -16.91 1.11 -13.52
CA ILE A 145 -15.52 0.85 -13.20
C ILE A 145 -15.25 -0.66 -13.24
N GLY A 146 -14.18 -1.06 -13.96
CA GLY A 146 -13.72 -2.44 -14.02
C GLY A 146 -12.91 -2.82 -12.76
N ARG A 147 -12.98 -4.08 -12.34
CA ARG A 147 -12.29 -4.62 -11.15
C ARG A 147 -11.66 -5.96 -11.46
N LEU A 148 -10.81 -6.48 -10.57
CA LEU A 148 -10.17 -7.81 -10.72
C LEU A 148 -11.19 -8.93 -10.95
N GLY A 149 -12.32 -8.90 -10.26
CA GLY A 149 -13.38 -9.90 -10.42
C GLY A 149 -13.95 -9.95 -11.84
N ASP A 150 -14.05 -8.80 -12.52
CA ASP A 150 -14.50 -8.72 -13.92
C ASP A 150 -13.50 -9.39 -14.89
N LEU A 151 -12.23 -9.48 -14.47
CA LEU A 151 -11.15 -10.10 -15.22
C LEU A 151 -10.95 -11.58 -14.86
N GLY A 152 -11.70 -12.10 -13.88
CA GLY A 152 -11.55 -13.47 -13.39
C GLY A 152 -10.20 -13.73 -12.71
N ILE A 153 -9.61 -12.71 -12.09
CA ILE A 153 -8.35 -12.80 -11.35
C ILE A 153 -8.66 -12.90 -9.86
N VAL A 154 -8.09 -13.89 -9.19
CA VAL A 154 -8.10 -14.02 -7.73
C VAL A 154 -6.76 -13.49 -7.22
N PRO A 155 -6.75 -12.37 -6.49
CA PRO A 155 -5.50 -11.77 -6.05
C PRO A 155 -4.87 -12.54 -4.89
N ASN A 156 -3.53 -12.49 -4.83
CA ASN A 156 -2.75 -13.01 -3.71
C ASN A 156 -2.91 -12.12 -2.48
N SER A 157 -2.90 -12.72 -1.27
CA SER A 157 -2.99 -11.98 -0.02
C SER A 157 -1.62 -11.49 0.47
N ILE A 158 -1.63 -10.45 1.31
CA ILE A 158 -0.39 -9.93 1.92
C ILE A 158 0.27 -10.97 2.81
N GLU A 159 -0.52 -11.83 3.48
CA GLU A 159 -0.04 -12.89 4.36
C GLU A 159 0.77 -13.93 3.60
N THR A 160 0.44 -14.17 2.34
CA THR A 160 1.14 -15.14 1.50
C THR A 160 2.46 -14.59 0.95
N ILE A 161 2.46 -13.34 0.50
CA ILE A 161 3.59 -12.79 -0.28
C ILE A 161 4.55 -11.99 0.58
N VAL A 162 4.03 -11.08 1.43
CA VAL A 162 4.86 -10.10 2.16
C VAL A 162 5.92 -10.76 3.05
N PRO A 163 5.64 -11.85 3.80
CA PRO A 163 6.65 -12.50 4.63
C PRO A 163 7.90 -12.92 3.86
N SER A 164 7.74 -13.35 2.60
CA SER A 164 8.84 -13.88 1.78
C SER A 164 9.98 -12.87 1.55
N TYR A 165 9.71 -11.57 1.64
CA TYR A 165 10.72 -10.54 1.40
C TYR A 165 10.98 -9.59 2.58
N ILE A 166 10.04 -9.42 3.53
CA ILE A 166 10.32 -8.57 4.70
C ILE A 166 11.02 -9.32 5.83
N GLU A 167 11.13 -10.65 5.80
CA GLU A 167 11.91 -11.45 6.75
C GLU A 167 13.38 -10.99 6.86
N ARG A 168 13.92 -10.34 5.84
CA ARG A 168 15.25 -9.72 5.87
C ARG A 168 15.42 -8.67 6.99
N PHE A 169 14.34 -8.13 7.51
CA PHE A 169 14.34 -7.16 8.64
C PHE A 169 14.24 -7.85 10.01
N CYS A 170 14.10 -9.17 10.08
CA CYS A 170 14.17 -9.92 11.33
C CYS A 170 15.57 -9.84 11.94
N LYS A 171 15.64 -9.88 13.28
CA LYS A 171 16.92 -9.99 14.01
C LYS A 171 17.56 -11.35 13.68
N GLY A 172 18.71 -11.37 13.00
CA GLY A 172 19.32 -12.59 12.48
C GLY A 172 18.85 -13.02 11.09
N GLY A 173 18.13 -12.16 10.36
CA GLY A 173 17.76 -12.40 8.97
C GLY A 173 18.98 -12.49 8.05
N LYS A 174 18.81 -13.13 6.89
CA LYS A 174 19.84 -13.56 5.91
C LYS A 174 20.89 -12.50 5.48
N TYR A 175 20.75 -11.25 5.92
CA TYR A 175 21.59 -10.11 5.53
C TYR A 175 22.15 -9.30 6.71
N ASN A 176 22.04 -9.78 7.95
CA ASN A 176 22.70 -9.20 9.12
C ASN A 176 23.92 -10.06 9.48
N SER A 177 24.94 -10.02 8.64
CA SER A 177 26.32 -10.39 8.99
C SER A 177 27.14 -9.12 9.16
#